data_454c148167a71c061ddda1a72f8ca1a8
#
_entry.id   454c148167a71c061ddda1a72f8ca1a8
#
_cell.length_a   1.000
_cell.length_b   1.000
_cell.length_c   1.000
_cell.angle_alpha   90.00
_cell.angle_beta   90.00
_cell.angle_gamma   90.00
#
_symmetry.space_group_name_H-M   'P 1'
#
loop_
_entity.id
_entity.type
_entity.pdbx_description
1 polymer ?
#
loop_
_entity_poly.entity_id
_entity_poly.type
_entity_poly.pdbx_seq_one_letter_code
_entity_poly.pdbx_strand_id
1 'polypeptide(L)'
;MAYRFKYYSPAVLYVILIITLSSLNQRMVSNYSWGVQDFILHFIEYHFYGVTLIWAVLRDKPWHELRSSYRLAASIGAVSAMADEIYQSFVPTRYATIEDVVADIFGVILSLITFSLLMKIPLLERIRQNA
;
A
#
# COMPACT_ATOMS: atom_id res chain seq x y z
N MET A 1 24.68 -1.47 1.57
CA MET A 1 23.53 -0.67 1.95
C MET A 1 22.81 -0.01 0.76
N ALA A 2 23.50 0.64 -0.16
CA ALA A 2 22.89 1.31 -1.33
C ALA A 2 22.03 0.40 -2.24
N TYR A 3 22.39 -0.89 -2.34
CA TYR A 3 21.69 -1.84 -3.20
C TYR A 3 20.26 -2.16 -2.71
N ARG A 4 20.02 -2.20 -1.41
CA ARG A 4 18.71 -2.46 -0.81
C ARG A 4 17.76 -1.27 -0.96
N PHE A 5 18.30 -0.06 -0.85
CA PHE A 5 17.51 1.18 -0.92
C PHE A 5 16.72 1.29 -2.23
N LYS A 6 17.28 0.87 -3.37
CA LYS A 6 16.57 0.94 -4.65
C LYS A 6 15.29 0.09 -4.73
N TYR A 7 15.20 -0.98 -3.94
CA TYR A 7 14.00 -1.81 -3.94
C TYR A 7 12.88 -1.23 -3.07
N TYR A 8 13.25 -0.52 -2.00
CA TYR A 8 12.27 0.13 -1.14
C TYR A 8 11.87 1.52 -1.63
N SER A 9 12.64 2.13 -2.53
CA SER A 9 12.34 3.48 -3.01
C SER A 9 10.94 3.65 -3.61
N PRO A 10 10.35 2.71 -4.40
CA PRO A 10 8.99 2.87 -4.86
C PRO A 10 7.96 2.88 -3.72
N ALA A 11 8.13 2.02 -2.72
CA ALA A 11 7.24 1.99 -1.57
C ALA A 11 7.37 3.26 -0.72
N VAL A 12 8.59 3.76 -0.52
CA VAL A 12 8.83 5.03 0.20
C VAL A 12 8.21 6.22 -0.55
N LEU A 13 8.41 6.29 -1.87
CA LEU A 13 7.78 7.33 -2.69
C LEU A 13 6.25 7.26 -2.63
N TYR A 14 5.71 6.04 -2.55
CA TYR A 14 4.27 5.85 -2.43
C TYR A 14 3.75 6.30 -1.04
N VAL A 15 4.48 6.05 0.03
CA VAL A 15 4.14 6.59 1.38
C VAL A 15 4.16 8.12 1.37
N ILE A 16 5.14 8.74 0.69
CA ILE A 16 5.17 10.20 0.53
C ILE A 16 3.94 10.69 -0.24
N LEU A 17 3.52 9.97 -1.28
CA LEU A 17 2.29 10.27 -2.02
C LEU A 17 1.06 10.18 -1.11
N ILE A 18 0.90 9.09 -0.32
CA ILE A 18 -0.18 8.92 0.64
C ILE A 18 -0.23 10.12 1.59
N ILE A 19 0.87 10.43 2.28
CA ILE A 19 0.94 11.56 3.21
C ILE A 19 0.58 12.88 2.51
N THR A 20 1.00 13.07 1.27
CA THR A 20 0.67 14.26 0.48
C THR A 20 -0.83 14.35 0.21
N LEU A 21 -1.47 13.26 -0.23
CA LEU A 21 -2.90 13.21 -0.50
C LEU A 21 -3.72 13.36 0.78
N SER A 22 -3.30 12.70 1.87
CA SER A 22 -3.91 12.82 3.20
C SER A 22 -3.83 14.25 3.77
N SER A 23 -2.80 15.01 3.36
CA SER A 23 -2.62 16.41 3.76
C SER A 23 -3.51 17.40 2.99
N LEU A 24 -4.11 16.98 1.88
CA LEU A 24 -4.95 17.86 1.07
C LEU A 24 -6.25 18.17 1.80
N ASN A 25 -6.64 19.45 1.74
CA ASN A 25 -7.90 19.89 2.30
C ASN A 25 -9.06 19.27 1.54
N GLN A 26 -9.88 18.51 2.23
CA GLN A 26 -11.02 17.78 1.68
C GLN A 26 -12.03 18.70 0.97
N ARG A 27 -12.19 19.94 1.41
CA ARG A 27 -13.06 20.95 0.77
C ARG A 27 -12.59 21.36 -0.63
N MET A 28 -11.32 21.16 -0.96
CA MET A 28 -10.79 21.47 -2.29
C MET A 28 -11.01 20.33 -3.28
N VAL A 29 -11.30 19.12 -2.81
CA VAL A 29 -11.32 17.92 -3.65
C VAL A 29 -12.74 17.55 -4.13
N SER A 30 -13.80 17.88 -3.44
CA SER A 30 -15.15 17.64 -3.96
C SER A 30 -16.29 18.38 -3.27
N ASN A 31 -17.35 18.66 -4.07
CA ASN A 31 -18.71 19.03 -3.63
C ASN A 31 -19.63 17.80 -3.50
N TYR A 32 -19.11 16.56 -3.41
CA TYR A 32 -19.88 15.30 -3.48
C TYR A 32 -19.82 14.49 -2.19
N SER A 33 -20.80 13.61 -2.01
CA SER A 33 -21.02 12.76 -0.83
C SER A 33 -19.82 11.85 -0.51
N TRP A 34 -19.22 12.08 0.64
CA TRP A 34 -17.89 11.64 1.07
C TRP A 34 -17.74 10.13 1.38
N GLY A 35 -18.76 9.39 1.68
CA GLY A 35 -18.60 8.04 2.22
C GLY A 35 -18.03 7.00 1.24
N VAL A 36 -18.76 6.68 0.15
CA VAL A 36 -18.37 5.57 -0.76
C VAL A 36 -17.17 5.92 -1.63
N GLN A 37 -17.05 7.18 -2.04
CA GLN A 37 -15.96 7.62 -2.91
C GLN A 37 -14.62 7.64 -2.15
N ASP A 38 -14.63 8.12 -0.91
CA ASP A 38 -13.46 8.15 -0.05
C ASP A 38 -12.97 6.72 0.22
N PHE A 39 -13.87 5.82 0.62
CA PHE A 39 -13.57 4.40 0.78
C PHE A 39 -12.92 3.77 -0.46
N ILE A 40 -13.44 4.06 -1.66
CA ILE A 40 -12.88 3.53 -2.92
C ILE A 40 -11.48 4.10 -3.18
N LEU A 41 -11.26 5.38 -2.90
CA LEU A 41 -9.97 6.02 -3.10
C LEU A 41 -8.91 5.42 -2.16
N HIS A 42 -9.21 5.28 -0.87
CA HIS A 42 -8.35 4.61 0.11
C HIS A 42 -8.02 3.18 -0.32
N PHE A 43 -9.03 2.40 -0.70
CA PHE A 43 -8.86 1.04 -1.18
C PHE A 43 -7.92 0.94 -2.39
N ILE A 44 -8.09 1.81 -3.40
CA ILE A 44 -7.26 1.83 -4.61
C ILE A 44 -5.84 2.27 -4.26
N GLU A 45 -5.70 3.32 -3.47
CA GLU A 45 -4.43 3.88 -3.06
C GLU A 45 -3.58 2.84 -2.33
N TYR A 46 -4.15 2.18 -1.33
CA TYR A 46 -3.46 1.14 -0.58
C TYR A 46 -3.28 -0.17 -1.34
N HIS A 47 -4.08 -0.43 -2.37
CA HIS A 47 -3.80 -1.53 -3.29
C HIS A 47 -2.48 -1.31 -4.04
N PHE A 48 -2.27 -0.14 -4.64
CA PHE A 48 -1.01 0.16 -5.33
C PHE A 48 0.18 0.28 -4.37
N TYR A 49 -0.02 0.86 -3.20
CA TYR A 49 1.00 0.86 -2.15
C TYR A 49 1.42 -0.57 -1.80
N GLY A 50 0.48 -1.46 -1.55
CA GLY A 50 0.73 -2.84 -1.21
C GLY A 50 1.49 -3.61 -2.30
N VAL A 51 1.22 -3.32 -3.59
CA VAL A 51 1.99 -3.89 -4.72
C VAL A 51 3.46 -3.46 -4.66
N THR A 52 3.74 -2.18 -4.42
CA THR A 52 5.13 -1.69 -4.30
C THR A 52 5.84 -2.28 -3.08
N LEU A 53 5.11 -2.44 -1.99
CA LEU A 53 5.62 -2.97 -0.72
C LEU A 53 5.96 -4.45 -0.83
N ILE A 54 5.05 -5.29 -1.36
CA ILE A 54 5.34 -6.73 -1.52
C ILE A 54 6.48 -6.96 -2.51
N TRP A 55 6.55 -6.17 -3.58
CA TRP A 55 7.66 -6.22 -4.53
C TRP A 55 8.99 -5.92 -3.84
N ALA A 56 9.05 -4.86 -3.02
CA ALA A 56 10.26 -4.47 -2.28
C ALA A 56 10.71 -5.58 -1.31
N VAL A 57 9.78 -6.10 -0.51
CA VAL A 57 10.06 -7.14 0.49
C VAL A 57 10.57 -8.42 -0.18
N LEU A 58 9.97 -8.83 -1.31
CA LEU A 58 10.39 -10.03 -2.03
C LEU A 58 11.75 -9.89 -2.72
N ARG A 59 12.16 -8.66 -3.05
CA ARG A 59 13.51 -8.41 -3.58
C ARG A 59 14.58 -8.39 -2.50
N ASP A 60 14.21 -8.09 -1.26
CA ASP A 60 15.14 -8.04 -0.13
C ASP A 60 15.31 -9.40 0.56
N LYS A 61 14.33 -10.29 0.44
CA LYS A 61 14.32 -11.60 1.09
C LYS A 61 14.47 -12.77 0.12
N PRO A 62 15.09 -13.88 0.58
CA PRO A 62 15.15 -15.10 -0.22
C PRO A 62 13.76 -15.63 -0.57
N TRP A 63 13.61 -16.15 -1.78
CA TRP A 63 12.32 -16.68 -2.30
C TRP A 63 11.72 -17.83 -1.48
N HIS A 64 12.53 -18.58 -0.74
CA HIS A 64 12.02 -19.62 0.16
C HIS A 64 11.29 -19.06 1.40
N GLU A 65 11.40 -17.76 1.66
CA GLU A 65 10.70 -17.05 2.72
C GLU A 65 9.39 -16.36 2.29
N LEU A 66 8.76 -16.82 1.20
CA LEU A 66 7.55 -16.19 0.64
C LEU A 66 6.49 -15.91 1.70
N ARG A 67 6.12 -16.90 2.53
CA ARG A 67 5.09 -16.72 3.56
C ARG A 67 5.46 -15.65 4.57
N SER A 68 6.73 -15.58 4.97
CA SER A 68 7.26 -14.54 5.86
C SER A 68 7.19 -13.17 5.19
N SER A 69 7.55 -13.07 3.91
CA SER A 69 7.52 -11.83 3.13
C SER A 69 6.10 -11.27 2.98
N TYR A 70 5.12 -12.14 2.69
CA TYR A 70 3.72 -11.72 2.59
C TYR A 70 3.18 -11.23 3.95
N ARG A 71 3.50 -11.94 5.05
CA ARG A 71 3.11 -11.48 6.39
C ARG A 71 3.74 -10.16 6.75
N LEU A 72 5.03 -9.96 6.44
CA LEU A 72 5.72 -8.71 6.69
C LEU A 72 5.10 -7.55 5.90
N ALA A 73 4.84 -7.73 4.61
CA ALA A 73 4.19 -6.72 3.77
C ALA A 73 2.77 -6.39 4.29
N ALA A 74 1.98 -7.40 4.65
CA ALA A 74 0.65 -7.20 5.25
C ALA A 74 0.73 -6.41 6.56
N SER A 75 1.68 -6.75 7.43
CA SER A 75 1.85 -6.05 8.72
C SER A 75 2.27 -4.59 8.54
N ILE A 76 3.24 -4.34 7.64
CA ILE A 76 3.67 -2.96 7.33
C ILE A 76 2.50 -2.18 6.73
N GLY A 77 1.76 -2.76 5.78
CA GLY A 77 0.60 -2.12 5.17
C GLY A 77 -0.48 -1.77 6.19
N ALA A 78 -0.82 -2.69 7.09
CA ALA A 78 -1.82 -2.45 8.14
C ALA A 78 -1.37 -1.38 9.14
N VAL A 79 -0.09 -1.38 9.53
CA VAL A 79 0.46 -0.32 10.40
C VAL A 79 0.46 1.03 9.70
N SER A 80 0.77 1.06 8.39
CA SER A 80 0.71 2.29 7.59
C SER A 80 -0.72 2.84 7.49
N ALA A 81 -1.72 1.97 7.29
CA ALA A 81 -3.14 2.35 7.27
C ALA A 81 -3.57 3.02 8.58
N MET A 82 -3.25 2.40 9.71
CA MET A 82 -3.54 2.98 11.03
C MET A 82 -2.80 4.31 11.25
N ALA A 83 -1.55 4.41 10.83
CA ALA A 83 -0.74 5.61 10.98
C ALA A 83 -1.27 6.76 10.11
N ASP A 84 -1.73 6.46 8.90
CA ASP A 84 -2.33 7.46 8.01
C ASP A 84 -3.62 8.02 8.61
N GLU A 85 -4.49 7.17 9.13
CA GLU A 85 -5.74 7.60 9.75
C GLU A 85 -5.50 8.45 11.02
N ILE A 86 -4.52 8.05 11.85
CA ILE A 86 -4.08 8.87 12.98
C ILE A 86 -3.56 10.22 12.48
N TYR A 87 -2.76 10.24 11.41
CA TYR A 87 -2.28 11.49 10.81
C TYR A 87 -3.43 12.36 10.31
N GLN A 88 -4.40 11.77 9.59
CA GLN A 88 -5.58 12.50 9.08
C GLN A 88 -6.41 13.12 10.20
N SER A 89 -6.47 12.51 11.39
CA SER A 89 -7.17 13.07 12.54
C SER A 89 -6.61 14.42 13.01
N PHE A 90 -5.36 14.75 12.66
CA PHE A 90 -4.73 16.04 12.95
C PHE A 90 -4.84 17.04 11.79
N VAL A 91 -5.29 16.60 10.60
CA VAL A 91 -5.41 17.49 9.44
C VAL A 91 -6.75 18.24 9.49
N PRO A 92 -6.75 19.56 9.51
CA PRO A 92 -8.00 20.34 9.49
C PRO A 92 -8.86 19.97 8.30
N THR A 93 -10.16 19.75 8.53
CA THR A 93 -11.15 19.38 7.50
C THR A 93 -11.14 17.92 7.04
N ARG A 94 -10.26 17.06 7.55
CA ARG A 94 -10.32 15.61 7.36
C ARG A 94 -11.13 14.96 8.49
N TYR A 95 -11.83 13.91 8.16
CA TYR A 95 -12.57 13.07 9.10
C TYR A 95 -11.95 11.69 9.10
N ALA A 96 -11.15 11.42 10.13
CA ALA A 96 -10.57 10.09 10.34
C ALA A 96 -11.69 9.09 10.65
N THR A 97 -11.78 8.00 9.88
CA THR A 97 -12.82 6.97 10.06
C THR A 97 -12.24 5.55 10.11
N ILE A 98 -12.91 4.69 10.85
CA ILE A 98 -12.51 3.26 10.90
C ILE A 98 -12.77 2.59 9.53
N GLU A 99 -13.74 3.07 8.79
CA GLU A 99 -14.09 2.60 7.46
C GLU A 99 -12.91 2.77 6.49
N ASP A 100 -12.16 3.87 6.60
CA ASP A 100 -11.00 4.14 5.77
C ASP A 100 -9.84 3.21 6.11
N VAL A 101 -9.57 2.96 7.40
CA VAL A 101 -8.61 1.92 7.82
C VAL A 101 -8.98 0.55 7.25
N VAL A 102 -10.26 0.22 7.24
CA VAL A 102 -10.75 -1.05 6.69
C VAL A 102 -10.54 -1.10 5.18
N ALA A 103 -10.84 0.00 4.45
CA ALA A 103 -10.60 0.10 3.03
C ALA A 103 -9.11 -0.11 2.68
N ASP A 104 -8.23 0.56 3.40
CA ASP A 104 -6.78 0.46 3.25
C ASP A 104 -6.27 -0.97 3.45
N ILE A 105 -6.70 -1.61 4.53
CA ILE A 105 -6.34 -3.01 4.82
C ILE A 105 -6.82 -3.94 3.71
N PHE A 106 -8.05 -3.78 3.21
CA PHE A 106 -8.55 -4.55 2.09
C PHE A 106 -7.76 -4.28 0.80
N GLY A 107 -7.35 -3.04 0.56
CA GLY A 107 -6.46 -2.67 -0.54
C GLY A 107 -5.14 -3.43 -0.47
N VAL A 108 -4.49 -3.44 0.71
CA VAL A 108 -3.26 -4.21 0.94
C VAL A 108 -3.48 -5.70 0.72
N ILE A 109 -4.54 -6.29 1.27
CA ILE A 109 -4.84 -7.73 1.09
C ILE A 109 -5.02 -8.06 -0.39
N LEU A 110 -5.81 -7.26 -1.12
CA LEU A 110 -6.01 -7.46 -2.55
C LEU A 110 -4.68 -7.35 -3.32
N SER A 111 -3.78 -6.45 -2.93
CA SER A 111 -2.46 -6.32 -3.57
C SER A 111 -1.63 -7.60 -3.45
N LEU A 112 -1.65 -8.25 -2.28
CA LEU A 112 -0.94 -9.51 -2.06
C LEU A 112 -1.53 -10.63 -2.92
N ILE A 113 -2.85 -10.69 -3.06
CA ILE A 113 -3.55 -11.66 -3.92
C ILE A 113 -3.18 -11.39 -5.38
N THR A 114 -3.32 -10.15 -5.84
CA THR A 114 -2.99 -9.73 -7.22
C THR A 114 -1.54 -10.08 -7.55
N PHE A 115 -0.60 -9.74 -6.66
CA PHE A 115 0.80 -10.05 -6.85
C PHE A 115 1.05 -11.57 -6.92
N SER A 116 0.42 -12.34 -6.04
CA SER A 116 0.50 -13.80 -6.05
C SER A 116 0.00 -14.42 -7.35
N LEU A 117 -1.09 -13.88 -7.92
CA LEU A 117 -1.64 -14.33 -9.19
C LEU A 117 -0.73 -13.95 -10.36
N LEU A 118 -0.23 -12.71 -10.39
CA LEU A 118 0.69 -12.25 -11.43
C LEU A 118 1.97 -13.07 -11.47
N MET A 119 2.51 -13.47 -10.30
CA MET A 119 3.72 -14.30 -10.22
C MET A 119 3.54 -15.72 -10.74
N LYS A 120 2.31 -16.18 -11.00
CA LYS A 120 2.03 -17.45 -11.68
C LYS A 120 2.09 -17.37 -13.22
N ILE A 121 2.22 -16.15 -13.76
CA ILE A 121 2.36 -15.94 -15.22
C ILE A 121 3.75 -16.43 -15.64
N PRO A 122 3.88 -17.30 -16.69
CA PRO A 122 5.15 -17.92 -17.07
C PRO A 122 6.28 -16.93 -17.37
N LEU A 123 5.95 -15.75 -17.91
CA LEU A 123 6.92 -14.68 -18.17
C LEU A 123 7.55 -14.16 -16.87
N LEU A 124 6.75 -13.96 -15.83
CA LEU A 124 7.20 -13.47 -14.53
C LEU A 124 7.92 -14.56 -13.73
N GLU A 125 7.58 -15.83 -13.94
CA GLU A 125 8.34 -16.95 -13.39
C GLU A 125 9.78 -16.99 -13.91
N ARG A 126 10.00 -16.70 -15.20
CA ARG A 126 11.36 -16.59 -15.77
C ARG A 126 12.16 -15.44 -15.14
N ILE A 127 11.53 -14.30 -14.90
CA ILE A 127 12.17 -13.17 -14.20
C ILE A 127 12.52 -13.55 -12.76
N ARG A 128 11.67 -14.34 -12.10
CA ARG A 128 11.91 -14.86 -10.76
C ARG A 128 13.13 -15.80 -10.70
N GLN A 129 13.27 -16.69 -11.68
CA GLN A 129 14.35 -17.68 -11.72
C GLN A 129 15.72 -17.05 -12.03
N ASN A 130 15.74 -15.89 -12.68
CA ASN A 130 16.96 -15.18 -13.09
C ASN A 130 17.36 -14.02 -12.14
N ALA A 131 16.66 -13.85 -11.03
CA ALA A 131 16.90 -12.80 -10.04
C ALA A 131 17.46 -13.35 -8.73
#